data_70aed5b9d9e23f14803192f35cb75c46
#
_entry.id   70aed5b9d9e23f14803192f35cb75c46
#
_cell.length_a   1.000
_cell.length_b   1.000
_cell.length_c   1.000
_cell.angle_alpha   90.00
_cell.angle_beta   90.00
_cell.angle_gamma   90.00
#
_symmetry.space_group_name_H-M   'P 1'
#
loop_
_entity.id
_entity.type
_entity.pdbx_description
1 polymer ?
#
loop_
_entity_poly.entity_id
_entity_poly.type
_entity_poly.pdbx_seq_one_letter_code
_entity_poly.pdbx_strand_id
1 'polypeptide(L)' 'MDGLKEQLIDLQSRLAYQEDTLRQLDAVTIRQAAQIERLELRLRQLSGRLDGALEGDASAGGHELPPHY' A
#
# COMPACT_ATOMS: atom_id res chain seq x y z
N MET A 1 -47.26 9.80 8.51
CA MET A 1 -46.49 10.97 8.17
C MET A 1 -45.24 11.06 9.01
N ASP A 2 -45.40 10.94 10.32
CA ASP A 2 -44.22 10.97 11.20
C ASP A 2 -43.30 9.79 10.90
N GLY A 3 -43.89 8.62 10.56
CA GLY A 3 -43.07 7.48 10.22
C GLY A 3 -42.21 7.72 9.00
N LEU A 4 -42.72 8.44 8.03
CA LEU A 4 -41.98 8.72 6.82
C LEU A 4 -40.83 9.69 7.11
N LYS A 5 -41.10 10.69 7.92
CA LYS A 5 -40.05 11.64 8.33
C LYS A 5 -38.97 10.92 9.12
N GLU A 6 -39.36 10.04 10.03
CA GLU A 6 -38.40 9.29 10.80
C GLU A 6 -37.55 8.38 9.93
N GLN A 7 -38.17 7.79 8.92
CA GLN A 7 -37.41 6.95 7.99
C GLN A 7 -36.43 7.80 7.18
N LEU A 8 -36.81 8.98 6.79
CA LEU A 8 -35.94 9.87 6.07
C LEU A 8 -34.73 10.27 6.91
N ILE A 9 -34.99 10.63 8.16
CA ILE A 9 -33.91 11.03 9.07
C ILE A 9 -32.96 9.84 9.29
N ASP A 10 -33.52 8.67 9.47
CA ASP A 10 -32.72 7.48 9.66
C ASP A 10 -31.84 7.22 8.44
N LEU A 11 -32.40 7.33 7.26
CA LEU A 11 -31.64 7.13 6.03
C LEU A 11 -30.55 8.17 5.85
N GLN A 12 -30.86 9.41 6.20
CA GLN A 12 -29.85 10.47 6.14
C GLN A 12 -28.70 10.19 7.09
N SER A 13 -29.02 9.70 8.28
CA SER A 13 -27.97 9.35 9.26
C SER A 13 -27.10 8.21 8.73
N ARG A 14 -27.72 7.20 8.16
CA ARG A 14 -26.97 6.09 7.61
C ARG A 14 -26.11 6.51 6.45
N LEU A 15 -26.65 7.38 5.61
CA LEU A 15 -25.89 7.88 4.46
C LEU A 15 -24.68 8.67 4.92
N ALA A 16 -24.86 9.55 5.91
CA ALA A 16 -23.76 10.33 6.45
C ALA A 16 -22.68 9.43 7.04
N TYR A 17 -23.10 8.39 7.73
CA TYR A 17 -22.16 7.43 8.30
C TYR A 17 -21.38 6.71 7.20
N GLN A 18 -22.07 6.30 6.16
CA GLN A 18 -21.43 5.62 5.04
C GLN A 18 -20.46 6.54 4.31
N GLU A 19 -20.85 7.77 4.12
CA GLU A 19 -19.96 8.75 3.49
C GLU A 19 -18.69 8.93 4.29
N ASP A 20 -18.82 9.00 5.61
CA ASP A 20 -17.68 9.15 6.47
C ASP A 20 -16.77 7.91 6.38
N THR A 21 -17.39 6.74 6.40
CA THR A 21 -16.63 5.50 6.26
C THR A 21 -15.88 5.45 4.94
N LEU A 22 -16.53 5.88 3.87
CA LEU A 22 -15.87 5.89 2.56
C LEU A 22 -14.69 6.84 2.53
N ARG A 23 -14.79 7.99 3.18
CA ARG A 23 -13.66 8.90 3.26
C ARG A 23 -12.51 8.30 4.02
N GLN A 24 -12.81 7.59 5.10
CA GLN A 24 -11.77 6.92 5.87
C GLN A 24 -11.09 5.82 5.06
N LEU A 25 -11.88 5.04 4.34
CA LEU A 25 -11.32 4.00 3.49
C LEU A 25 -10.48 4.59 2.38
N ASP A 26 -10.92 5.69 1.82
CA ASP A 26 -10.18 6.37 0.78
C ASP A 26 -8.82 6.82 1.30
N ALA A 27 -8.79 7.38 2.50
CA ALA A 27 -7.54 7.81 3.11
C ALA A 27 -6.61 6.63 3.36
N VAL A 28 -7.16 5.51 3.79
CA VAL A 28 -6.37 4.29 4.00
C VAL A 28 -5.79 3.82 2.67
N THR A 29 -6.60 3.82 1.64
CA THR A 29 -6.16 3.38 0.31
C THR A 29 -5.01 4.24 -0.20
N ILE A 30 -5.12 5.53 -0.01
CA ILE A 30 -4.06 6.46 -0.45
C ILE A 30 -2.76 6.17 0.30
N ARG A 31 -2.86 5.98 1.61
CA ARG A 31 -1.67 5.67 2.40
C ARG A 31 -1.04 4.35 2.00
N GLN A 32 -1.87 3.36 1.74
CA GLN A 32 -1.37 2.06 1.31
C GLN A 32 -0.69 2.14 -0.04
N ALA A 33 -1.25 2.91 -0.95
CA ALA A 33 -0.64 3.10 -2.25
C ALA A 33 0.73 3.73 -2.12
N ALA A 34 0.86 4.71 -1.24
CA ALA A 34 2.15 5.35 -1.00
C ALA A 34 3.15 4.38 -0.38
N GLN A 35 2.68 3.54 0.52
CA GLN A 35 3.55 2.53 1.12
C GLN A 35 4.03 1.52 0.09
N ILE A 36 3.14 1.11 -0.79
CA ILE A 36 3.50 0.17 -1.85
C ILE A 36 4.53 0.79 -2.77
N GLU A 37 4.36 2.05 -3.12
CA GLU A 37 5.33 2.73 -3.97
C GLU A 37 6.71 2.78 -3.31
N ARG A 38 6.75 3.07 -2.02
CA ARG A 38 8.02 3.10 -1.31
C ARG A 38 8.67 1.73 -1.25
N LEU A 39 7.87 0.70 -1.03
CA LEU A 39 8.38 -0.66 -1.01
C LEU A 39 8.91 -1.06 -2.38
N GLU A 40 8.21 -0.70 -3.43
CA GLU A 40 8.66 -0.99 -4.77
C GLU A 40 9.98 -0.29 -5.07
N LEU A 41 10.11 0.94 -4.63
CA LEU A 41 11.34 1.69 -4.82
C LEU A 41 12.50 1.04 -4.08
N ARG A 42 12.24 0.62 -2.84
CA ARG A 42 13.28 -0.07 -2.07
C ARG A 42 13.68 -1.37 -2.72
N LEU A 43 12.71 -2.09 -3.26
CA LEU A 43 13.01 -3.34 -3.95
C LEU A 43 13.89 -3.09 -5.16
N ARG A 44 13.60 -2.05 -5.92
CA ARG A 44 14.44 -1.72 -7.08
C ARG A 44 15.83 -1.34 -6.65
N GLN A 45 15.95 -0.59 -5.57
CA GLN A 45 17.26 -0.20 -5.05
C GLN A 45 18.04 -1.42 -4.58
N LEU A 46 17.38 -2.31 -3.86
CA LEU A 46 18.02 -3.53 -3.42
C LEU A 46 18.42 -4.40 -4.59
N SER A 47 17.55 -4.50 -5.56
CA SER A 47 17.83 -5.28 -6.76
C SER A 47 19.04 -4.71 -7.49
N GLY A 48 19.11 -3.40 -7.60
CA GLY A 48 20.25 -2.75 -8.22
C GLY A 48 21.54 -2.99 -7.46
N ARG A 49 21.47 -2.91 -6.14
CA ARG A 49 22.64 -3.18 -5.32
C ARG A 49 23.08 -4.63 -5.45
N LEU A 50 22.12 -5.52 -5.49
CA LEU A 50 22.42 -6.94 -5.64
C LEU A 50 23.06 -7.21 -6.99
N ASP A 51 22.52 -6.63 -8.03
CA ASP A 51 23.10 -6.79 -9.36
C ASP A 51 24.51 -6.24 -9.40
N GLY A 52 24.73 -5.09 -8.81
CA GLY A 52 26.04 -4.51 -8.73
C GLY A 52 27.03 -5.36 -7.93
N ALA A 53 26.54 -5.89 -6.83
CA ALA A 53 27.37 -6.77 -6.01
C ALA A 53 27.71 -8.06 -6.74
N LEU A 54 26.74 -8.59 -7.49
CA LEU A 54 26.99 -9.78 -8.27
C LEU A 54 28.02 -9.56 -9.35
N GLU A 55 27.94 -8.42 -10.02
CA GLU A 55 28.92 -8.09 -11.05
C GLU A 55 30.29 -7.88 -10.43
N GLY A 56 30.31 -7.18 -9.30
CA GLY A 56 31.56 -6.96 -8.59
C GLY A 56 32.17 -8.26 -8.10
N ASP A 57 31.32 -9.14 -7.58
CA ASP A 57 31.79 -10.43 -7.09
C ASP A 57 32.30 -11.29 -8.21
N ALA A 58 31.63 -11.24 -9.34
CA ALA A 58 32.07 -12.00 -10.50
C ALA A 58 33.46 -11.56 -10.91
N SER A 59 33.71 -10.26 -10.93
CA SER A 59 35.02 -9.76 -11.25
C SER A 59 36.00 -10.02 -10.13
N ALA A 60 35.54 -10.12 -8.89
CA ALA A 60 36.40 -10.42 -7.76
C ALA A 60 36.76 -11.90 -7.68
N GLY A 61 36.22 -12.70 -8.52
CA GLY A 61 36.68 -14.05 -8.57
C GLY A 61 35.88 -15.04 -7.79
N GLY A 62 34.63 -14.96 -7.93
CA GLY A 62 33.85 -16.08 -7.49
C GLY A 62 33.33 -16.02 -6.10
N HIS A 63 33.05 -14.90 -5.68
CA HIS A 63 32.34 -14.79 -4.42
C HIS A 63 30.96 -15.39 -4.54
N GLU A 64 30.58 -16.18 -3.57
CA GLU A 64 29.32 -16.86 -3.62
C GLU A 64 28.26 -16.11 -2.85
N LEU A 65 27.11 -16.04 -3.41
CA LEU A 65 25.98 -15.48 -2.74
C LEU A 65 25.35 -16.53 -1.83
N PRO A 66 24.85 -16.09 -0.68
CA PRO A 66 24.08 -17.02 0.13
C PRO A 66 22.89 -17.51 -0.66
N PRO A 67 22.62 -18.77 -0.63
CA PRO A 67 21.59 -19.32 -1.51
C PRO A 67 20.18 -19.16 -1.00
N HIS A 68 20.01 -18.63 0.11
CA HIS A 68 18.72 -18.70 0.76
C HIS A 68 17.77 -17.60 0.39
N TYR A 69 17.89 -16.96 -0.65
CA TYR A 69 16.85 -16.04 -1.04
C TYR A 69 16.58 -16.08 -2.48
#